data_1abe0b479ef58859ca44bb96a9edee2b
#
_entry.id   1abe0b479ef58859ca44bb96a9edee2b
#
_cell.length_a   1.000
_cell.length_b   1.000
_cell.length_c   1.000
_cell.angle_alpha   90.00
_cell.angle_beta   90.00
_cell.angle_gamma   90.00
#
_symmetry.space_group_name_H-M   'P 1'
#
loop_
_entity.id
_entity.type
_entity.pdbx_description
1 polymer ?
#
loop_
_entity_poly.entity_id
_entity_poly.type
_entity_poly.pdbx_seq_one_letter_code
_entity_poly.pdbx_strand_id
1 'polypeptide(L)'
;MQVPFKPIEFLSRDIKVERRPDGTVVLQSNHALQSYARHIPALLAKWAADVPDRLWLAQRRAPERDWLKVTYGEAKRQVDSVTQALLDRGFGPDKPVMILSSNSIEFALLTMAAMQARAPVAPVSPAYSVMSQDHAKLKYVFDLIKPGLVFVQNGEIYARALAALDLEGVLLVHVDKPPPGMPSLPWTELVATKATDAVARSVAAIESKTVGKFLFTSGSTGMPKAVINTQEMMCANVAMMSMARVRKASDVAPVMLDWLPWNHTMGGNATFQGNLNEGGTTFIDDGKPLPGLFEETLRNLREVSPTSFSNVPAGYAMLATALEKDEALARRFFANINVLSYGGATLPGDLYERMEALAVKHTGYRIPFVTGWGSTETAPTATSVHWASERVGLVGLPYPGVQLKMVPTGAAGRYELRLKSVIVTPGYYKQPDLTAQMFDEEGFYKIGDAGRFVDPEDASQGIIFDGRVVEDFKLTSGTFVLVGTLRTTAIAAASPVLQDAVVCGQDREYVGLLGFPNVAACRQLAGDGGAQLPLAELLAHPAVVGTLKQGLAKMNAEGRGSSMRVKRVLLMTEPPQVDGQEITDKGYINQRATLERRKVLVDKLYAGGEGVIEVA
;
A
#
# COMPACT_ATOMS: atom_id res chain seq x y z
N MET A 1 -26.51 14.29 22.48
CA MET A 1 -26.40 12.90 21.96
C MET A 1 -25.33 12.90 20.90
N GLN A 2 -24.42 11.95 20.97
CA GLN A 2 -23.37 11.79 19.95
C GLN A 2 -24.03 11.35 18.64
N VAL A 3 -23.61 11.91 17.50
CA VAL A 3 -24.15 11.53 16.19
C VAL A 3 -23.85 10.06 15.91
N PRO A 4 -24.84 9.24 15.50
CA PRO A 4 -24.63 7.82 15.29
C PRO A 4 -23.78 7.54 14.04
N PHE A 5 -23.11 6.41 14.01
CA PHE A 5 -22.52 5.88 12.79
C PHE A 5 -23.58 5.47 11.78
N LYS A 6 -23.26 5.61 10.48
CA LYS A 6 -24.09 5.07 9.40
C LYS A 6 -24.37 3.59 9.68
N PRO A 7 -25.63 3.12 9.58
CA PRO A 7 -26.01 1.76 9.96
C PRO A 7 -25.48 0.74 8.94
N ILE A 8 -24.25 0.30 9.15
CA ILE A 8 -23.58 -0.74 8.38
C ILE A 8 -23.41 -1.95 9.27
N GLU A 9 -23.82 -3.10 8.78
CA GLU A 9 -23.66 -4.36 9.47
C GLU A 9 -22.29 -4.95 9.17
N PHE A 10 -21.48 -5.12 10.21
CA PHE A 10 -20.17 -5.76 10.15
C PHE A 10 -20.23 -7.17 10.72
N LEU A 11 -19.24 -7.99 10.34
CA LEU A 11 -19.04 -9.30 10.97
C LEU A 11 -18.83 -9.12 12.47
N SER A 12 -19.44 -9.98 13.29
CA SER A 12 -19.25 -9.91 14.75
C SER A 12 -17.79 -10.19 15.15
N ARG A 13 -17.34 -9.53 16.22
CA ARG A 13 -15.99 -9.68 16.77
C ARG A 13 -15.87 -10.92 17.64
N ASP A 14 -16.32 -12.06 17.13
CA ASP A 14 -16.29 -13.35 17.81
C ASP A 14 -14.96 -14.03 17.54
N ILE A 15 -14.09 -14.05 18.57
CA ILE A 15 -12.72 -14.57 18.48
C ILE A 15 -12.44 -15.63 19.55
N LYS A 16 -11.71 -16.65 19.14
CA LYS A 16 -11.06 -17.62 20.02
C LYS A 16 -9.70 -17.08 20.45
N VAL A 17 -9.44 -17.18 21.75
CA VAL A 17 -8.17 -16.76 22.37
C VAL A 17 -7.54 -17.97 23.05
N GLU A 18 -6.34 -18.35 22.63
CA GLU A 18 -5.50 -19.37 23.27
C GLU A 18 -4.32 -18.65 23.95
N ARG A 19 -4.21 -18.77 25.26
CA ARG A 19 -3.08 -18.24 26.04
C ARG A 19 -2.16 -19.39 26.44
N ARG A 20 -0.88 -19.28 26.12
CA ARG A 20 0.13 -20.32 26.39
C ARG A 20 0.97 -19.98 27.62
N PRO A 21 1.60 -21.00 28.27
CA PRO A 21 2.39 -20.80 29.49
C PRO A 21 3.60 -19.86 29.31
N ASP A 22 4.15 -19.73 28.10
CA ASP A 22 5.25 -18.85 27.75
C ASP A 22 4.82 -17.39 27.51
N GLY A 23 3.53 -17.09 27.71
CA GLY A 23 2.94 -15.77 27.47
C GLY A 23 2.51 -15.53 26.02
N THR A 24 2.76 -16.48 25.11
CA THR A 24 2.26 -16.40 23.73
C THR A 24 0.74 -16.44 23.71
N VAL A 25 0.13 -15.62 22.85
CA VAL A 25 -1.32 -15.62 22.64
C VAL A 25 -1.62 -15.91 21.18
N VAL A 26 -2.56 -16.83 20.90
CA VAL A 26 -3.03 -17.09 19.54
C VAL A 26 -4.49 -16.66 19.43
N LEU A 27 -4.76 -15.79 18.46
CA LEU A 27 -6.10 -15.30 18.14
C LEU A 27 -6.60 -15.90 16.84
N GLN A 28 -7.87 -16.24 16.80
CA GLN A 28 -8.53 -16.75 15.61
C GLN A 28 -10.01 -16.36 15.64
N SER A 29 -10.58 -16.00 14.47
CA SER A 29 -12.03 -15.83 14.37
C SER A 29 -12.76 -17.16 14.59
N ASN A 30 -13.88 -17.13 15.31
CA ASN A 30 -14.80 -18.28 15.41
C ASN A 30 -15.64 -18.47 14.15
N HIS A 31 -15.71 -17.46 13.28
CA HIS A 31 -16.37 -17.59 11.99
C HIS A 31 -15.53 -18.44 11.04
N ALA A 32 -16.16 -19.37 10.32
CA ALA A 32 -15.50 -20.12 9.27
C ALA A 32 -15.28 -19.27 8.03
N LEU A 33 -14.12 -19.41 7.38
CA LEU A 33 -13.92 -18.82 6.06
C LEU A 33 -14.91 -19.42 5.07
N GLN A 34 -15.67 -18.55 4.39
CA GLN A 34 -16.62 -18.98 3.36
C GLN A 34 -15.91 -19.49 2.11
N SER A 35 -16.63 -20.23 1.28
CA SER A 35 -16.13 -20.67 -0.02
C SER A 35 -15.80 -19.47 -0.90
N TYR A 36 -14.73 -19.57 -1.68
CA TYR A 36 -14.25 -18.52 -2.56
C TYR A 36 -14.00 -19.04 -3.98
N ALA A 37 -13.83 -18.13 -4.94
CA ALA A 37 -13.54 -18.46 -6.31
C ALA A 37 -12.25 -19.29 -6.44
N ARG A 38 -12.23 -20.23 -7.37
CA ARG A 38 -11.06 -21.10 -7.61
C ARG A 38 -9.83 -20.32 -8.08
N HIS A 39 -10.05 -19.24 -8.84
CA HIS A 39 -9.01 -18.35 -9.37
C HIS A 39 -9.60 -16.97 -9.70
N ILE A 40 -8.77 -15.94 -9.73
CA ILE A 40 -9.21 -14.54 -9.96
C ILE A 40 -9.96 -14.34 -11.29
N PRO A 41 -9.52 -14.92 -12.46
CA PRO A 41 -10.30 -14.79 -13.68
C PRO A 41 -11.72 -15.36 -13.60
N ALA A 42 -12.03 -16.27 -12.67
CA ALA A 42 -13.39 -16.77 -12.48
C ALA A 42 -14.35 -15.69 -11.99
N LEU A 43 -13.85 -14.70 -11.26
CA LEU A 43 -14.65 -13.54 -10.80
C LEU A 43 -15.12 -12.70 -12.01
N LEU A 44 -14.21 -12.42 -12.96
CA LEU A 44 -14.56 -11.72 -14.18
C LEU A 44 -15.58 -12.53 -15.02
N ALA A 45 -15.35 -13.82 -15.16
CA ALA A 45 -16.25 -14.71 -15.91
C ALA A 45 -17.65 -14.75 -15.29
N LYS A 46 -17.74 -14.82 -13.94
CA LYS A 46 -19.01 -14.76 -13.20
C LYS A 46 -19.78 -13.49 -13.54
N TRP A 47 -19.15 -12.34 -13.36
CA TRP A 47 -19.85 -11.06 -13.56
C TRP A 47 -20.14 -10.76 -15.02
N ALA A 48 -19.29 -11.23 -15.95
CA ALA A 48 -19.60 -11.15 -17.39
C ALA A 48 -20.81 -11.99 -17.78
N ALA A 49 -21.09 -13.09 -17.07
CA ALA A 49 -22.29 -13.90 -17.28
C ALA A 49 -23.53 -13.27 -16.58
N ASP A 50 -23.38 -12.84 -15.34
CA ASP A 50 -24.49 -12.36 -14.51
C ASP A 50 -24.97 -10.95 -14.90
N VAL A 51 -24.04 -10.05 -15.26
CA VAL A 51 -24.30 -8.63 -15.53
C VAL A 51 -23.40 -8.08 -16.66
N PRO A 52 -23.49 -8.61 -17.87
CA PRO A 52 -22.55 -8.31 -18.98
C PRO A 52 -22.45 -6.83 -19.33
N ASP A 53 -23.54 -6.09 -19.20
CA ASP A 53 -23.63 -4.67 -19.56
C ASP A 53 -23.23 -3.73 -18.43
N ARG A 54 -22.95 -4.26 -17.23
CA ARG A 54 -22.46 -3.44 -16.12
C ARG A 54 -21.05 -2.96 -16.42
N LEU A 55 -20.80 -1.66 -16.15
CA LEU A 55 -19.49 -1.07 -16.25
C LEU A 55 -18.52 -1.74 -15.26
N TRP A 56 -17.40 -2.25 -15.75
CA TRP A 56 -16.32 -2.76 -14.91
C TRP A 56 -15.23 -1.72 -14.72
N LEU A 57 -14.69 -1.16 -15.82
CA LEU A 57 -13.59 -0.19 -15.80
C LEU A 57 -13.96 1.09 -16.53
N ALA A 58 -13.49 2.21 -16.01
CA ALA A 58 -13.48 3.49 -16.70
C ALA A 58 -12.15 4.20 -16.47
N GLN A 59 -11.58 4.79 -17.51
CA GLN A 59 -10.34 5.58 -17.44
C GLN A 59 -10.45 6.78 -18.37
N ARG A 60 -9.95 7.95 -17.91
CA ARG A 60 -9.80 9.11 -18.78
C ARG A 60 -8.55 8.98 -19.63
N ARG A 61 -8.64 9.43 -20.89
CA ARG A 61 -7.49 9.45 -21.80
C ARG A 61 -7.37 10.79 -22.50
N ALA A 62 -6.14 11.22 -22.66
CA ALA A 62 -5.83 12.37 -23.51
C ALA A 62 -6.12 12.03 -25.00
N PRO A 63 -6.43 13.01 -25.86
CA PRO A 63 -6.50 14.44 -25.51
C PRO A 63 -7.86 14.89 -24.93
N GLU A 64 -8.97 14.19 -25.26
CA GLU A 64 -10.34 14.60 -24.94
C GLU A 64 -10.64 14.51 -23.44
N ARG A 65 -9.95 13.60 -22.75
CA ARG A 65 -10.13 13.30 -21.31
C ARG A 65 -11.55 12.85 -20.94
N ASP A 66 -12.27 12.27 -21.89
CA ASP A 66 -13.52 11.60 -21.65
C ASP A 66 -13.28 10.21 -21.03
N TRP A 67 -14.33 9.63 -20.42
CA TRP A 67 -14.25 8.30 -19.86
C TRP A 67 -14.31 7.23 -20.97
N LEU A 68 -13.18 6.58 -21.23
CA LEU A 68 -13.18 5.29 -21.90
C LEU A 68 -13.77 4.25 -20.94
N LYS A 69 -14.81 3.56 -21.35
CA LYS A 69 -15.60 2.64 -20.53
C LYS A 69 -15.52 1.24 -21.10
N VAL A 70 -15.41 0.24 -20.22
CA VAL A 70 -15.39 -1.19 -20.57
C VAL A 70 -16.35 -1.93 -19.63
N THR A 71 -17.35 -2.58 -20.21
CA THR A 71 -18.30 -3.41 -19.46
C THR A 71 -17.69 -4.79 -19.12
N TYR A 72 -18.32 -5.54 -18.21
CA TYR A 72 -17.88 -6.88 -17.86
C TYR A 72 -17.88 -7.82 -19.07
N GLY A 73 -18.91 -7.76 -19.92
CA GLY A 73 -19.00 -8.58 -21.13
C GLY A 73 -17.94 -8.24 -22.17
N GLU A 74 -17.67 -6.94 -22.39
CA GLU A 74 -16.60 -6.48 -23.27
C GLU A 74 -15.23 -6.89 -22.77
N ALA A 75 -14.97 -6.68 -21.47
CA ALA A 75 -13.73 -7.08 -20.83
C ALA A 75 -13.46 -8.59 -21.00
N LYS A 76 -14.48 -9.43 -20.74
CA LYS A 76 -14.33 -10.89 -20.88
C LYS A 76 -13.96 -11.28 -22.30
N ARG A 77 -14.60 -10.70 -23.32
CA ARG A 77 -14.25 -10.97 -24.73
C ARG A 77 -12.82 -10.56 -25.05
N GLN A 78 -12.41 -9.36 -24.64
CA GLN A 78 -11.03 -8.88 -24.87
C GLN A 78 -10.00 -9.73 -24.13
N VAL A 79 -10.28 -10.10 -22.88
CA VAL A 79 -9.42 -10.98 -22.08
C VAL A 79 -9.24 -12.33 -22.77
N ASP A 80 -10.31 -12.93 -23.31
CA ASP A 80 -10.23 -14.21 -24.00
C ASP A 80 -9.39 -14.11 -25.30
N SER A 81 -9.55 -13.01 -26.05
CA SER A 81 -8.73 -12.74 -27.24
C SER A 81 -7.25 -12.60 -26.89
N VAL A 82 -6.92 -11.82 -25.86
CA VAL A 82 -5.54 -11.64 -25.41
C VAL A 82 -4.98 -12.96 -24.85
N THR A 83 -5.78 -13.74 -24.11
CA THR A 83 -5.39 -15.06 -23.64
C THR A 83 -5.01 -15.97 -24.81
N GLN A 84 -5.84 -16.01 -25.86
CA GLN A 84 -5.54 -16.79 -27.05
C GLN A 84 -4.22 -16.33 -27.70
N ALA A 85 -4.04 -15.02 -27.84
CA ALA A 85 -2.80 -14.46 -28.41
C ALA A 85 -1.54 -14.85 -27.60
N LEU A 86 -1.65 -14.96 -26.28
CA LEU A 86 -0.60 -15.45 -25.42
C LEU A 86 -0.35 -16.95 -25.59
N LEU A 87 -1.42 -17.76 -25.61
CA LEU A 87 -1.33 -19.21 -25.80
C LEU A 87 -0.71 -19.57 -27.16
N ASP A 88 -1.08 -18.88 -28.24
CA ASP A 88 -0.51 -19.06 -29.57
C ASP A 88 1.00 -18.79 -29.64
N ARG A 89 1.52 -18.00 -28.68
CA ARG A 89 2.95 -17.66 -28.51
C ARG A 89 3.63 -18.50 -27.44
N GLY A 90 2.97 -19.55 -26.94
CA GLY A 90 3.51 -20.50 -25.98
C GLY A 90 3.67 -19.92 -24.58
N PHE A 91 2.83 -18.96 -24.15
CA PHE A 91 2.82 -18.49 -22.78
C PHE A 91 2.14 -19.51 -21.86
N GLY A 92 2.67 -19.64 -20.65
CA GLY A 92 2.24 -20.56 -19.61
C GLY A 92 3.02 -20.31 -18.31
N PRO A 93 3.04 -21.30 -17.38
CA PRO A 93 3.61 -21.11 -16.03
C PRO A 93 5.07 -20.64 -15.99
N ASP A 94 5.86 -21.05 -16.99
CA ASP A 94 7.30 -20.76 -17.03
C ASP A 94 7.65 -19.50 -17.81
N LYS A 95 6.66 -18.77 -18.33
CA LYS A 95 6.86 -17.61 -19.18
C LYS A 95 6.14 -16.37 -18.64
N PRO A 96 6.71 -15.68 -17.64
CA PRO A 96 6.07 -14.54 -16.98
C PRO A 96 5.82 -13.35 -17.92
N VAL A 97 4.82 -12.54 -17.57
CA VAL A 97 4.45 -11.28 -18.24
C VAL A 97 4.85 -10.13 -17.32
N MET A 98 5.82 -9.31 -17.72
CA MET A 98 6.23 -8.10 -17.03
C MET A 98 5.39 -6.91 -17.49
N ILE A 99 4.90 -6.11 -16.54
CA ILE A 99 4.13 -4.90 -16.81
C ILE A 99 4.90 -3.68 -16.29
N LEU A 100 5.29 -2.80 -17.20
CA LEU A 100 5.88 -1.49 -16.95
C LEU A 100 4.85 -0.41 -17.30
N SER A 101 3.91 -0.18 -16.38
CA SER A 101 2.80 0.75 -16.61
C SER A 101 2.27 1.29 -15.29
N SER A 102 1.68 2.48 -15.32
CA SER A 102 0.69 2.90 -14.33
C SER A 102 -0.61 2.10 -14.52
N ASN A 103 -1.58 2.25 -13.61
CA ASN A 103 -2.87 1.61 -13.75
C ASN A 103 -3.53 1.97 -15.09
N SER A 104 -4.07 0.98 -15.78
CA SER A 104 -4.79 1.20 -17.05
C SER A 104 -5.76 0.05 -17.33
N ILE A 105 -6.69 0.31 -18.23
CA ILE A 105 -7.63 -0.72 -18.71
C ILE A 105 -6.84 -1.91 -19.27
N GLU A 106 -5.84 -1.67 -20.10
CA GLU A 106 -5.03 -2.74 -20.71
C GLU A 106 -4.19 -3.49 -19.69
N PHE A 107 -3.69 -2.83 -18.65
CA PHE A 107 -3.03 -3.50 -17.53
C PHE A 107 -3.99 -4.51 -16.87
N ALA A 108 -5.23 -4.11 -16.60
CA ALA A 108 -6.23 -4.98 -16.01
C ALA A 108 -6.54 -6.18 -16.93
N LEU A 109 -6.80 -5.91 -18.21
CA LEU A 109 -7.12 -6.93 -19.21
C LEU A 109 -5.96 -7.92 -19.40
N LEU A 110 -4.72 -7.41 -19.52
CA LEU A 110 -3.52 -8.25 -19.65
C LEU A 110 -3.30 -9.11 -18.40
N THR A 111 -3.53 -8.54 -17.20
CA THR A 111 -3.43 -9.30 -15.96
C THR A 111 -4.38 -10.48 -15.93
N MET A 112 -5.65 -10.27 -16.31
CA MET A 112 -6.65 -11.35 -16.37
C MET A 112 -6.29 -12.38 -17.45
N ALA A 113 -5.84 -11.92 -18.62
CA ALA A 113 -5.47 -12.79 -19.73
C ALA A 113 -4.24 -13.65 -19.42
N ALA A 114 -3.21 -13.07 -18.84
CA ALA A 114 -2.01 -13.80 -18.42
C ALA A 114 -2.35 -14.85 -17.36
N MET A 115 -3.21 -14.53 -16.38
CA MET A 115 -3.68 -15.49 -15.39
C MET A 115 -4.51 -16.62 -16.03
N GLN A 116 -5.34 -16.34 -17.06
CA GLN A 116 -6.03 -17.38 -17.84
C GLN A 116 -5.06 -18.27 -18.61
N ALA A 117 -3.98 -17.70 -19.13
CA ALA A 117 -2.90 -18.44 -19.77
C ALA A 117 -1.97 -19.16 -18.76
N ARG A 118 -2.22 -18.99 -17.46
CA ARG A 118 -1.38 -19.48 -16.35
C ARG A 118 0.02 -18.86 -16.32
N ALA A 119 0.26 -17.77 -17.05
CA ALA A 119 1.50 -17.02 -17.05
C ALA A 119 1.54 -16.07 -15.84
N PRO A 120 2.54 -16.15 -14.95
CA PRO A 120 2.64 -15.24 -13.81
C PRO A 120 2.77 -13.78 -14.27
N VAL A 121 2.03 -12.88 -13.65
CA VAL A 121 2.10 -11.44 -13.91
C VAL A 121 3.08 -10.77 -12.95
N ALA A 122 4.01 -10.00 -13.48
CA ALA A 122 5.02 -9.28 -12.74
C ALA A 122 4.87 -7.75 -12.97
N PRO A 123 3.94 -7.09 -12.26
CA PRO A 123 3.81 -5.64 -12.35
C PRO A 123 4.95 -4.97 -11.57
N VAL A 124 5.72 -4.15 -12.27
CA VAL A 124 6.90 -3.49 -11.71
C VAL A 124 6.58 -2.02 -11.42
N SER A 125 7.06 -1.54 -10.28
CA SER A 125 6.87 -0.16 -9.87
C SER A 125 7.44 0.82 -10.91
N PRO A 126 6.68 1.86 -11.31
CA PRO A 126 7.21 2.94 -12.14
C PRO A 126 8.46 3.63 -11.53
N ALA A 127 8.65 3.54 -10.22
CA ALA A 127 9.86 4.03 -9.57
C ALA A 127 11.14 3.33 -10.05
N TYR A 128 11.07 2.07 -10.49
CA TYR A 128 12.23 1.31 -10.97
C TYR A 128 12.54 1.58 -12.46
N SER A 129 11.61 2.19 -13.19
CA SER A 129 11.72 2.48 -14.62
C SER A 129 11.78 3.98 -14.92
N VAL A 130 10.67 4.70 -14.68
CA VAL A 130 10.55 6.12 -15.08
C VAL A 130 11.32 7.06 -14.15
N MET A 131 11.36 6.76 -12.84
CA MET A 131 12.00 7.62 -11.83
C MET A 131 13.47 7.26 -11.58
N SER A 132 13.87 6.03 -11.82
CA SER A 132 15.26 5.57 -11.66
C SER A 132 16.17 6.10 -12.75
N GLN A 133 17.43 6.39 -12.40
CA GLN A 133 18.46 6.82 -13.34
C GLN A 133 19.34 5.66 -13.81
N ASP A 134 19.67 4.73 -12.93
CA ASP A 134 20.54 3.57 -13.18
C ASP A 134 19.79 2.30 -13.60
N HIS A 135 18.48 2.25 -13.35
CA HIS A 135 17.61 1.11 -13.58
C HIS A 135 18.07 -0.20 -12.91
N ALA A 136 18.93 -0.13 -11.88
CA ALA A 136 19.53 -1.32 -11.27
C ALA A 136 18.46 -2.30 -10.73
N LYS A 137 17.42 -1.79 -10.07
CA LYS A 137 16.32 -2.63 -9.56
C LYS A 137 15.50 -3.25 -10.69
N LEU A 138 15.26 -2.49 -11.77
CA LEU A 138 14.55 -3.00 -12.94
C LEU A 138 15.30 -4.13 -13.62
N LYS A 139 16.62 -3.96 -13.88
CA LYS A 139 17.49 -4.99 -14.45
C LYS A 139 17.48 -6.25 -13.58
N TYR A 140 17.67 -6.08 -12.27
CA TYR A 140 17.64 -7.20 -11.33
C TYR A 140 16.32 -7.98 -11.37
N VAL A 141 15.18 -7.27 -11.36
CA VAL A 141 13.85 -7.90 -11.45
C VAL A 141 13.68 -8.63 -12.78
N PHE A 142 14.11 -8.02 -13.88
CA PHE A 142 14.05 -8.61 -15.22
C PHE A 142 14.86 -9.91 -15.30
N ASP A 143 16.11 -9.90 -14.81
CA ASP A 143 16.99 -11.07 -14.79
C ASP A 143 16.48 -12.17 -13.86
N LEU A 144 15.84 -11.80 -12.75
CA LEU A 144 15.26 -12.74 -11.78
C LEU A 144 14.10 -13.53 -12.39
N ILE A 145 13.14 -12.83 -13.04
CA ILE A 145 11.91 -13.46 -13.54
C ILE A 145 12.01 -13.94 -14.98
N LYS A 146 12.93 -13.39 -15.79
CA LYS A 146 13.12 -13.69 -17.22
C LYS A 146 11.78 -13.67 -17.98
N PRO A 147 11.15 -12.50 -18.15
CA PRO A 147 9.83 -12.40 -18.73
C PRO A 147 9.85 -12.77 -20.22
N GLY A 148 8.79 -13.42 -20.69
CA GLY A 148 8.60 -13.67 -22.12
C GLY A 148 7.91 -12.50 -22.84
N LEU A 149 7.28 -11.59 -22.07
CA LEU A 149 6.62 -10.38 -22.56
C LEU A 149 6.90 -9.22 -21.62
N VAL A 150 7.19 -8.05 -22.19
CA VAL A 150 7.21 -6.76 -21.50
C VAL A 150 6.11 -5.89 -22.12
N PHE A 151 5.22 -5.41 -21.27
CA PHE A 151 4.13 -4.50 -21.62
C PHE A 151 4.42 -3.10 -21.15
N VAL A 152 4.20 -2.11 -22.02
CA VAL A 152 4.25 -0.67 -21.69
C VAL A 152 2.99 0.03 -22.17
N GLN A 153 2.40 0.91 -21.35
CA GLN A 153 1.29 1.75 -21.79
C GLN A 153 1.73 2.73 -22.87
N ASN A 154 2.88 3.36 -22.71
CA ASN A 154 3.45 4.31 -23.65
C ASN A 154 4.95 4.05 -23.82
N GLY A 155 5.35 3.61 -25.00
CA GLY A 155 6.74 3.21 -25.28
C GLY A 155 7.74 4.37 -25.21
N GLU A 156 7.33 5.61 -25.52
CA GLU A 156 8.23 6.77 -25.41
C GLU A 156 8.60 7.05 -23.94
N ILE A 157 7.63 6.99 -23.04
CA ILE A 157 7.86 7.23 -21.59
C ILE A 157 8.82 6.21 -21.00
N TYR A 158 8.73 4.95 -21.42
CA TYR A 158 9.55 3.85 -20.92
C TYR A 158 10.80 3.58 -21.75
N ALA A 159 11.10 4.37 -22.80
CA ALA A 159 12.18 4.08 -23.75
C ALA A 159 13.55 3.91 -23.08
N ARG A 160 13.91 4.76 -22.11
CA ARG A 160 15.18 4.66 -21.36
C ARG A 160 15.28 3.38 -20.53
N ALA A 161 14.18 3.02 -19.88
CA ALA A 161 14.10 1.80 -19.09
C ALA A 161 14.21 0.55 -19.97
N LEU A 162 13.52 0.54 -21.11
CA LEU A 162 13.57 -0.55 -22.09
C LEU A 162 14.96 -0.71 -22.69
N ALA A 163 15.65 0.40 -23.03
CA ALA A 163 17.01 0.38 -23.55
C ALA A 163 18.05 -0.16 -22.53
N ALA A 164 17.71 -0.22 -21.26
CA ALA A 164 18.55 -0.77 -20.20
C ALA A 164 18.40 -2.29 -20.03
N LEU A 165 17.45 -2.94 -20.73
CA LEU A 165 17.13 -4.37 -20.63
C LEU A 165 17.62 -5.12 -21.87
N ASP A 166 17.98 -6.38 -21.67
CA ASP A 166 18.20 -7.32 -22.77
C ASP A 166 16.86 -7.93 -23.21
N LEU A 167 16.31 -7.38 -24.28
CA LEU A 167 15.00 -7.77 -24.83
C LEU A 167 15.08 -8.82 -25.95
N GLU A 168 16.22 -9.47 -26.14
CA GLU A 168 16.33 -10.54 -27.15
C GLU A 168 15.36 -11.70 -26.81
N GLY A 169 14.54 -12.06 -27.79
CA GLY A 169 13.51 -13.11 -27.61
C GLY A 169 12.32 -12.73 -26.72
N VAL A 170 12.23 -11.49 -26.24
CA VAL A 170 11.14 -10.97 -25.43
C VAL A 170 10.12 -10.24 -26.32
N LEU A 171 8.84 -10.59 -26.20
CA LEU A 171 7.76 -9.87 -26.88
C LEU A 171 7.54 -8.51 -26.20
N LEU A 172 7.78 -7.43 -26.91
CA LEU A 172 7.47 -6.08 -26.43
C LEU A 172 6.10 -5.65 -26.94
N VAL A 173 5.19 -5.24 -26.03
CA VAL A 173 3.81 -4.82 -26.34
C VAL A 173 3.60 -3.38 -25.88
N HIS A 174 3.03 -2.53 -26.74
CA HIS A 174 2.70 -1.13 -26.41
C HIS A 174 1.22 -0.83 -26.71
N VAL A 175 0.70 0.21 -26.05
CA VAL A 175 -0.68 0.71 -26.28
C VAL A 175 -0.65 2.00 -27.09
N ASP A 176 -0.15 3.11 -26.51
CA ASP A 176 -0.28 4.43 -27.12
C ASP A 176 0.79 4.67 -28.22
N LYS A 177 2.05 4.67 -27.84
CA LYS A 177 3.17 4.97 -28.74
C LYS A 177 4.19 3.83 -28.70
N PRO A 178 4.72 3.43 -29.87
CA PRO A 178 5.79 2.44 -29.90
C PRO A 178 7.07 3.03 -29.28
N PRO A 179 7.90 2.20 -28.61
CA PRO A 179 9.20 2.65 -28.13
C PRO A 179 10.13 2.93 -29.33
N PRO A 180 10.81 4.09 -29.35
CA PRO A 180 11.67 4.48 -30.45
C PRO A 180 12.77 3.47 -30.76
N GLY A 181 12.87 3.04 -32.01
CA GLY A 181 13.94 2.15 -32.48
C GLY A 181 13.86 0.70 -31.99
N MET A 182 12.77 0.30 -31.34
CA MET A 182 12.58 -1.07 -30.83
C MET A 182 11.35 -1.72 -31.51
N PRO A 183 11.49 -2.92 -32.08
CA PRO A 183 10.35 -3.68 -32.58
C PRO A 183 9.35 -3.97 -31.46
N SER A 184 8.07 -3.65 -31.68
CA SER A 184 7.03 -3.87 -30.67
C SER A 184 5.69 -4.13 -31.33
N LEU A 185 4.85 -4.92 -30.66
CA LEU A 185 3.51 -5.29 -31.09
C LEU A 185 2.49 -4.30 -30.51
N PRO A 186 1.60 -3.71 -31.30
CA PRO A 186 0.52 -2.90 -30.75
C PRO A 186 -0.50 -3.77 -30.01
N TRP A 187 -1.02 -3.27 -28.90
CA TRP A 187 -2.05 -3.92 -28.08
C TRP A 187 -3.26 -4.41 -28.91
N THR A 188 -3.65 -3.63 -29.90
CA THR A 188 -4.77 -3.92 -30.78
C THR A 188 -4.64 -5.26 -31.52
N GLU A 189 -3.42 -5.72 -31.82
CA GLU A 189 -3.19 -7.02 -32.42
C GLU A 189 -3.51 -8.19 -31.49
N LEU A 190 -3.22 -8.04 -30.19
CA LEU A 190 -3.59 -9.05 -29.18
C LEU A 190 -5.11 -9.16 -29.06
N VAL A 191 -5.79 -8.02 -28.98
CA VAL A 191 -7.27 -7.97 -28.86
C VAL A 191 -7.98 -8.46 -30.11
N ALA A 192 -7.37 -8.34 -31.30
CA ALA A 192 -7.92 -8.83 -32.57
C ALA A 192 -7.85 -10.37 -32.73
N THR A 193 -7.11 -11.07 -31.86
CA THR A 193 -6.96 -12.52 -31.91
C THR A 193 -8.30 -13.21 -31.61
N LYS A 194 -8.73 -14.14 -32.46
CA LYS A 194 -9.97 -14.89 -32.25
C LYS A 194 -9.76 -15.96 -31.18
N ALA A 195 -10.52 -15.89 -30.09
CA ALA A 195 -10.51 -16.89 -29.04
C ALA A 195 -11.02 -18.26 -29.55
N THR A 196 -10.42 -19.34 -29.05
CA THR A 196 -10.77 -20.72 -29.33
C THR A 196 -10.99 -21.51 -28.05
N ASP A 197 -11.36 -22.78 -28.13
CA ASP A 197 -11.49 -23.68 -26.98
C ASP A 197 -10.17 -23.86 -26.19
N ALA A 198 -9.04 -23.43 -26.73
CA ALA A 198 -7.76 -23.44 -26.01
C ALA A 198 -7.80 -22.56 -24.76
N VAL A 199 -8.53 -21.43 -24.81
CA VAL A 199 -8.75 -20.56 -23.65
C VAL A 199 -9.47 -21.31 -22.53
N ALA A 200 -10.58 -21.97 -22.85
CA ALA A 200 -11.37 -22.74 -21.89
C ALA A 200 -10.54 -23.87 -21.25
N ARG A 201 -9.75 -24.59 -22.06
CA ARG A 201 -8.84 -25.64 -21.56
C ARG A 201 -7.77 -25.08 -20.65
N SER A 202 -7.18 -23.92 -20.97
CA SER A 202 -6.17 -23.28 -20.13
C SER A 202 -6.76 -22.84 -18.78
N VAL A 203 -7.95 -22.22 -18.79
CA VAL A 203 -8.66 -21.80 -17.58
C VAL A 203 -9.01 -23.00 -16.69
N ALA A 204 -9.48 -24.10 -17.28
CA ALA A 204 -9.80 -25.34 -16.54
C ALA A 204 -8.58 -25.95 -15.84
N ALA A 205 -7.38 -25.72 -16.38
CA ALA A 205 -6.11 -26.20 -15.82
C ALA A 205 -5.53 -25.29 -14.72
N ILE A 206 -6.18 -24.17 -14.36
CA ILE A 206 -5.76 -23.34 -13.25
C ILE A 206 -6.04 -24.07 -11.93
N GLU A 207 -5.01 -24.24 -11.11
CA GLU A 207 -5.08 -24.84 -9.78
C GLU A 207 -4.94 -23.76 -8.69
N SER A 208 -5.26 -24.12 -7.43
CA SER A 208 -5.14 -23.24 -6.28
C SER A 208 -3.71 -22.69 -6.12
N LYS A 209 -2.71 -23.53 -6.33
CA LYS A 209 -1.28 -23.21 -6.25
C LYS A 209 -0.69 -22.56 -7.49
N THR A 210 -1.46 -22.42 -8.58
CA THR A 210 -0.98 -21.72 -9.78
C THR A 210 -0.56 -20.30 -9.40
N VAL A 211 0.65 -19.93 -9.77
CA VAL A 211 1.19 -18.58 -9.51
C VAL A 211 0.44 -17.59 -10.39
N GLY A 212 -0.23 -16.63 -9.76
CA GLY A 212 -0.93 -15.56 -10.47
C GLY A 212 -0.07 -14.32 -10.64
N LYS A 213 0.69 -13.95 -9.60
CA LYS A 213 1.54 -12.75 -9.62
C LYS A 213 2.88 -12.98 -8.93
N PHE A 214 3.88 -12.23 -9.38
CA PHE A 214 5.07 -11.87 -8.62
C PHE A 214 4.96 -10.41 -8.20
N LEU A 215 4.84 -10.13 -6.91
CA LEU A 215 4.84 -8.77 -6.39
C LEU A 215 6.18 -8.47 -5.72
N PHE A 216 6.72 -7.28 -5.99
CA PHE A 216 8.07 -6.93 -5.54
C PHE A 216 8.02 -6.12 -4.25
N THR A 217 8.86 -6.51 -3.28
CA THR A 217 9.03 -5.78 -2.02
C THR A 217 10.48 -5.39 -1.83
N SER A 218 10.72 -4.26 -1.18
CA SER A 218 12.09 -3.86 -0.80
C SER A 218 12.66 -4.87 0.20
N GLY A 219 13.70 -5.57 -0.22
CA GLY A 219 14.42 -6.50 0.66
C GLY A 219 15.31 -5.77 1.67
N SER A 220 15.69 -6.47 2.76
CA SER A 220 16.70 -6.00 3.71
C SER A 220 18.10 -5.83 3.07
N THR A 221 18.33 -6.50 1.95
CA THR A 221 19.55 -6.39 1.13
C THR A 221 19.48 -5.26 0.10
N GLY A 222 18.38 -4.53 0.04
CA GLY A 222 18.15 -3.44 -0.88
C GLY A 222 17.61 -3.84 -2.26
N MET A 223 17.80 -5.08 -2.72
CA MET A 223 17.23 -5.55 -3.98
C MET A 223 15.83 -6.13 -3.78
N PRO A 224 14.91 -5.96 -4.77
CA PRO A 224 13.53 -6.41 -4.62
C PRO A 224 13.42 -7.93 -4.50
N LYS A 225 12.57 -8.40 -3.58
CA LYS A 225 12.18 -9.81 -3.49
C LYS A 225 10.90 -10.03 -4.27
N ALA A 226 10.84 -11.08 -5.09
CA ALA A 226 9.64 -11.47 -5.83
C ALA A 226 8.76 -12.36 -4.95
N VAL A 227 7.74 -11.80 -4.34
CA VAL A 227 6.76 -12.52 -3.51
C VAL A 227 5.81 -13.30 -4.40
N ILE A 228 5.74 -14.61 -4.21
CA ILE A 228 4.83 -15.47 -4.95
C ILE A 228 3.40 -15.26 -4.45
N ASN A 229 2.49 -14.83 -5.32
CA ASN A 229 1.06 -14.75 -5.06
C ASN A 229 0.33 -15.82 -5.87
N THR A 230 -0.20 -16.84 -5.20
CA THR A 230 -0.98 -17.91 -5.84
C THR A 230 -2.43 -17.49 -6.05
N GLN A 231 -3.15 -18.20 -6.90
CA GLN A 231 -4.58 -17.97 -7.12
C GLN A 231 -5.37 -18.11 -5.81
N GLU A 232 -5.05 -19.13 -5.00
CA GLU A 232 -5.71 -19.35 -3.72
C GLU A 232 -5.50 -18.21 -2.74
N MET A 233 -4.26 -17.72 -2.59
CA MET A 233 -3.95 -16.58 -1.71
C MET A 233 -4.84 -15.37 -2.05
N MET A 234 -4.89 -15.01 -3.33
CA MET A 234 -5.65 -13.84 -3.79
C MET A 234 -7.16 -14.04 -3.62
N CYS A 235 -7.69 -15.20 -4.02
CA CYS A 235 -9.12 -15.49 -3.91
C CYS A 235 -9.60 -15.60 -2.45
N ALA A 236 -8.83 -16.26 -1.60
CA ALA A 236 -9.13 -16.34 -0.18
C ALA A 236 -9.10 -14.95 0.49
N ASN A 237 -8.11 -14.12 0.14
CA ASN A 237 -7.99 -12.78 0.71
C ASN A 237 -9.18 -11.87 0.37
N VAL A 238 -9.59 -11.81 -0.91
CA VAL A 238 -10.76 -11.01 -1.28
C VAL A 238 -12.05 -11.53 -0.67
N ALA A 239 -12.19 -12.85 -0.47
CA ALA A 239 -13.32 -13.43 0.24
C ALA A 239 -13.32 -13.06 1.73
N MET A 240 -12.17 -13.14 2.41
CA MET A 240 -12.02 -12.69 3.79
C MET A 240 -12.41 -11.23 3.96
N MET A 241 -11.94 -10.35 3.07
CA MET A 241 -12.28 -8.92 3.09
C MET A 241 -13.78 -8.68 2.86
N SER A 242 -14.40 -9.45 1.97
CA SER A 242 -15.84 -9.39 1.70
C SER A 242 -16.67 -9.78 2.93
N MET A 243 -16.21 -10.74 3.73
CA MET A 243 -16.88 -11.15 4.97
C MET A 243 -16.88 -10.06 6.05
N ALA A 244 -15.96 -9.09 6.01
CA ALA A 244 -15.88 -8.02 7.02
C ALA A 244 -17.17 -7.20 7.12
N ARG A 245 -17.91 -7.10 6.02
CA ARG A 245 -19.19 -6.39 5.94
C ARG A 245 -20.29 -7.35 5.48
N VAL A 246 -21.36 -7.43 6.24
CA VAL A 246 -22.57 -8.19 5.85
C VAL A 246 -23.30 -7.41 4.76
N ARG A 247 -23.28 -7.93 3.53
CA ARG A 247 -24.00 -7.32 2.40
C ARG A 247 -25.38 -7.93 2.26
N LYS A 248 -26.34 -7.07 1.91
CA LYS A 248 -27.72 -7.46 1.61
C LYS A 248 -27.93 -7.54 0.10
N ALA A 249 -28.86 -8.36 -0.34
CA ALA A 249 -29.20 -8.48 -1.76
C ALA A 249 -29.66 -7.15 -2.39
N SER A 250 -30.17 -6.22 -1.57
CA SER A 250 -30.57 -4.88 -1.98
C SER A 250 -29.42 -3.88 -2.10
N ASP A 251 -28.21 -4.24 -1.68
CA ASP A 251 -27.06 -3.33 -1.74
C ASP A 251 -26.65 -3.07 -3.19
N VAL A 252 -26.44 -1.80 -3.49
CA VAL A 252 -25.94 -1.37 -4.81
C VAL A 252 -24.52 -1.92 -5.01
N ALA A 253 -24.20 -2.32 -6.25
CA ALA A 253 -22.86 -2.73 -6.60
C ALA A 253 -21.82 -1.62 -6.27
N PRO A 254 -20.65 -1.96 -5.75
CA PRO A 254 -19.67 -0.95 -5.36
C PRO A 254 -19.19 -0.11 -6.54
N VAL A 255 -18.97 1.16 -6.27
CA VAL A 255 -18.30 2.09 -7.19
C VAL A 255 -17.06 2.63 -6.47
N MET A 256 -15.91 2.50 -7.09
CA MET A 256 -14.63 3.02 -6.59
C MET A 256 -14.03 4.01 -7.57
N LEU A 257 -13.41 5.05 -7.05
CA LEU A 257 -12.42 5.87 -7.74
C LEU A 257 -11.08 5.62 -7.04
N ASP A 258 -10.12 5.02 -7.75
CA ASP A 258 -8.89 4.49 -7.13
C ASP A 258 -7.63 4.78 -7.97
N TRP A 259 -6.63 5.37 -7.31
CA TRP A 259 -5.31 5.64 -7.86
C TRP A 259 -4.24 4.68 -7.33
N LEU A 260 -4.55 3.88 -6.30
CA LEU A 260 -3.59 3.01 -5.63
C LEU A 260 -2.89 2.09 -6.64
N PRO A 261 -1.55 2.04 -6.66
CA PRO A 261 -0.81 1.33 -7.70
C PRO A 261 -1.08 -0.18 -7.70
N TRP A 262 -1.38 -0.75 -8.86
CA TRP A 262 -1.68 -2.19 -8.99
C TRP A 262 -0.44 -3.10 -8.99
N ASN A 263 0.75 -2.51 -9.11
CA ASN A 263 2.00 -3.21 -8.80
C ASN A 263 2.20 -3.42 -7.29
N HIS A 264 1.35 -2.83 -6.47
CA HIS A 264 1.33 -2.97 -5.03
C HIS A 264 0.13 -3.81 -4.57
N THR A 265 0.35 -4.66 -3.55
CA THR A 265 -0.68 -5.59 -3.05
C THR A 265 -1.95 -4.88 -2.56
N MET A 266 -1.85 -3.68 -1.95
CA MET A 266 -3.02 -2.90 -1.53
C MET A 266 -3.86 -2.46 -2.73
N GLY A 267 -3.25 -1.85 -3.75
CA GLY A 267 -3.97 -1.43 -4.96
C GLY A 267 -4.43 -2.62 -5.80
N GLY A 268 -3.51 -3.52 -6.15
CA GLY A 268 -3.77 -4.58 -7.12
C GLY A 268 -4.56 -5.78 -6.56
N ASN A 269 -4.36 -6.15 -5.30
CA ASN A 269 -5.07 -7.29 -4.70
C ASN A 269 -6.26 -6.82 -3.83
N ALA A 270 -6.03 -5.91 -2.88
CA ALA A 270 -7.11 -5.54 -1.97
C ALA A 270 -8.16 -4.65 -2.64
N THR A 271 -7.80 -3.50 -3.23
CA THR A 271 -8.82 -2.60 -3.78
C THR A 271 -9.36 -3.10 -5.12
N PHE A 272 -8.50 -3.32 -6.10
CA PHE A 272 -8.93 -3.70 -7.46
C PHE A 272 -9.61 -5.07 -7.50
N GLN A 273 -8.95 -6.14 -7.00
CA GLN A 273 -9.56 -7.48 -7.01
C GLN A 273 -10.70 -7.61 -5.99
N GLY A 274 -10.64 -6.90 -4.85
CA GLY A 274 -11.74 -6.82 -3.91
C GLY A 274 -13.00 -6.22 -4.53
N ASN A 275 -12.87 -5.12 -5.28
CA ASN A 275 -13.97 -4.52 -6.01
C ASN A 275 -14.52 -5.44 -7.13
N LEU A 276 -13.64 -6.14 -7.83
CA LEU A 276 -14.02 -7.18 -8.80
C LEU A 276 -14.80 -8.32 -8.13
N ASN A 277 -14.37 -8.79 -6.95
CA ASN A 277 -15.07 -9.85 -6.21
C ASN A 277 -16.53 -9.46 -5.92
N GLU A 278 -16.78 -8.19 -5.65
CA GLU A 278 -18.11 -7.64 -5.37
C GLU A 278 -18.91 -7.23 -6.62
N GLY A 279 -18.39 -7.44 -7.82
CA GLY A 279 -19.03 -7.05 -9.09
C GLY A 279 -19.13 -5.53 -9.27
N GLY A 280 -18.18 -4.81 -8.71
CA GLY A 280 -18.14 -3.35 -8.70
C GLY A 280 -17.62 -2.71 -9.97
N THR A 281 -17.78 -1.40 -10.04
CA THR A 281 -17.18 -0.52 -11.07
C THR A 281 -15.94 0.16 -10.51
N THR A 282 -14.83 0.14 -11.23
CA THR A 282 -13.60 0.86 -10.89
C THR A 282 -13.34 1.98 -11.89
N PHE A 283 -13.37 3.21 -11.42
CA PHE A 283 -12.86 4.38 -12.12
C PHE A 283 -11.37 4.49 -11.80
N ILE A 284 -10.52 4.35 -12.81
CA ILE A 284 -9.07 4.45 -12.67
C ILE A 284 -8.74 5.94 -12.57
N ASP A 285 -8.12 6.33 -11.46
CA ASP A 285 -7.74 7.70 -11.18
C ASP A 285 -6.25 7.91 -11.47
N ASP A 286 -5.93 8.84 -12.35
CA ASP A 286 -4.55 9.25 -12.64
C ASP A 286 -4.02 10.28 -11.62
N GLY A 287 -4.91 10.79 -10.75
CA GLY A 287 -4.54 11.68 -9.66
C GLY A 287 -3.68 10.96 -8.61
N LYS A 288 -2.88 11.76 -7.89
CA LYS A 288 -2.02 11.26 -6.81
C LYS A 288 -2.01 12.27 -5.66
N PRO A 289 -1.77 11.85 -4.41
CA PRO A 289 -1.71 12.77 -3.26
C PRO A 289 -0.39 13.57 -3.25
N LEU A 290 -0.17 14.29 -4.33
CA LEU A 290 0.96 15.18 -4.54
C LEU A 290 0.47 16.52 -5.08
N PRO A 291 1.13 17.64 -4.74
CA PRO A 291 0.79 18.97 -5.26
C PRO A 291 0.73 18.98 -6.79
N GLY A 292 -0.34 19.55 -7.35
CA GLY A 292 -0.59 19.64 -8.79
C GLY A 292 -1.14 18.36 -9.43
N LEU A 293 -0.99 17.19 -8.82
CA LEU A 293 -1.54 15.93 -9.32
C LEU A 293 -2.88 15.56 -8.67
N PHE A 294 -3.17 16.04 -7.47
CA PHE A 294 -4.40 15.73 -6.76
C PHE A 294 -5.65 16.39 -7.37
N GLU A 295 -5.46 17.47 -8.13
CA GLU A 295 -6.55 18.16 -8.86
C GLU A 295 -7.30 17.23 -9.82
N GLU A 296 -6.61 16.23 -10.38
CA GLU A 296 -7.27 15.21 -11.21
C GLU A 296 -8.24 14.34 -10.39
N THR A 297 -7.83 13.91 -9.20
CA THR A 297 -8.73 13.21 -8.26
C THR A 297 -9.96 14.06 -7.92
N LEU A 298 -9.77 15.35 -7.64
CA LEU A 298 -10.89 16.26 -7.33
C LEU A 298 -11.82 16.45 -8.52
N ARG A 299 -11.27 16.56 -9.73
CA ARG A 299 -12.04 16.60 -10.97
C ARG A 299 -12.90 15.35 -11.14
N ASN A 300 -12.30 14.18 -10.94
CA ASN A 300 -12.99 12.92 -11.06
C ASN A 300 -14.09 12.75 -10.00
N LEU A 301 -13.86 13.17 -8.76
CA LEU A 301 -14.85 13.14 -7.67
C LEU A 301 -16.06 14.06 -7.90
N ARG A 302 -15.93 15.11 -8.75
CA ARG A 302 -17.09 15.93 -9.15
C ARG A 302 -18.09 15.16 -10.02
N GLU A 303 -17.64 14.12 -10.72
CA GLU A 303 -18.48 13.30 -11.60
C GLU A 303 -18.81 11.94 -10.99
N VAL A 304 -17.86 11.34 -10.27
CA VAL A 304 -17.99 10.03 -9.65
C VAL A 304 -18.29 10.16 -8.17
N SER A 305 -19.39 9.55 -7.71
CA SER A 305 -19.70 9.42 -6.29
C SER A 305 -19.43 7.98 -5.84
N PRO A 306 -18.28 7.72 -5.17
CA PRO A 306 -17.91 6.37 -4.77
C PRO A 306 -18.79 5.87 -3.62
N THR A 307 -18.94 4.55 -3.52
CA THR A 307 -19.61 3.89 -2.39
C THR A 307 -18.66 3.56 -1.25
N SER A 308 -17.38 3.45 -1.56
CA SER A 308 -16.26 3.35 -0.62
C SER A 308 -15.05 4.07 -1.20
N PHE A 309 -14.22 4.62 -0.33
CA PHE A 309 -13.03 5.34 -0.76
C PHE A 309 -11.83 4.91 0.07
N SER A 310 -10.78 4.48 -0.62
CA SER A 310 -9.53 4.03 0.00
C SER A 310 -8.42 5.02 -0.31
N ASN A 311 -7.67 5.45 0.69
CA ASN A 311 -6.55 6.35 0.47
C ASN A 311 -5.46 6.17 1.54
N VAL A 312 -4.34 6.83 1.32
CA VAL A 312 -3.30 7.04 2.34
C VAL A 312 -3.61 8.32 3.13
N PRO A 313 -3.06 8.50 4.35
CA PRO A 313 -3.33 9.70 5.16
C PRO A 313 -3.05 11.02 4.44
N ALA A 314 -1.97 11.11 3.66
CA ALA A 314 -1.67 12.31 2.87
C ALA A 314 -2.79 12.65 1.86
N GLY A 315 -3.37 11.65 1.21
CA GLY A 315 -4.50 11.83 0.30
C GLY A 315 -5.76 12.31 1.02
N TYR A 316 -6.04 11.79 2.21
CA TYR A 316 -7.15 12.28 3.04
C TYR A 316 -6.94 13.70 3.52
N ALA A 317 -5.72 14.13 3.84
CA ALA A 317 -5.42 15.51 4.24
C ALA A 317 -5.72 16.51 3.11
N MET A 318 -5.31 16.16 1.89
CA MET A 318 -5.60 16.97 0.70
C MET A 318 -7.11 16.97 0.39
N LEU A 319 -7.76 15.82 0.49
CA LEU A 319 -9.21 15.67 0.28
C LEU A 319 -10.00 16.50 1.30
N ALA A 320 -9.71 16.38 2.59
CA ALA A 320 -10.39 17.14 3.64
C ALA A 320 -10.32 18.64 3.36
N THR A 321 -9.13 19.14 3.02
CA THR A 321 -8.92 20.55 2.69
C THR A 321 -9.73 21.00 1.46
N ALA A 322 -9.89 20.16 0.45
CA ALA A 322 -10.71 20.44 -0.71
C ALA A 322 -12.21 20.43 -0.39
N LEU A 323 -12.66 19.43 0.38
CA LEU A 323 -14.07 19.28 0.79
C LEU A 323 -14.55 20.42 1.72
N GLU A 324 -13.65 20.96 2.56
CA GLU A 324 -13.94 22.13 3.41
C GLU A 324 -14.21 23.39 2.59
N LYS A 325 -13.60 23.50 1.40
CA LYS A 325 -13.69 24.69 0.52
C LYS A 325 -14.77 24.57 -0.56
N ASP A 326 -15.14 23.35 -0.95
CA ASP A 326 -16.07 23.08 -2.05
C ASP A 326 -17.25 22.24 -1.54
N GLU A 327 -18.34 22.96 -1.19
CA GLU A 327 -19.59 22.37 -0.67
C GLU A 327 -20.26 21.41 -1.66
N ALA A 328 -20.18 21.71 -2.97
CA ALA A 328 -20.77 20.86 -4.01
C ALA A 328 -20.00 19.56 -4.15
N LEU A 329 -18.66 19.63 -4.13
CA LEU A 329 -17.79 18.46 -4.11
C LEU A 329 -18.02 17.60 -2.87
N ALA A 330 -18.12 18.22 -1.69
CA ALA A 330 -18.37 17.50 -0.45
C ALA A 330 -19.69 16.74 -0.48
N ARG A 331 -20.79 17.38 -0.90
CA ARG A 331 -22.07 16.70 -1.11
C ARG A 331 -21.98 15.54 -2.08
N ARG A 332 -21.27 15.73 -3.20
CA ARG A 332 -21.11 14.69 -4.21
C ARG A 332 -20.28 13.52 -3.67
N PHE A 333 -19.18 13.80 -2.98
CA PHE A 333 -18.32 12.79 -2.40
C PHE A 333 -19.07 11.92 -1.38
N PHE A 334 -19.78 12.54 -0.43
CA PHE A 334 -20.47 11.82 0.63
C PHE A 334 -21.82 11.20 0.22
N ALA A 335 -22.36 11.51 -0.97
CA ALA A 335 -23.70 11.09 -1.37
C ALA A 335 -23.92 9.56 -1.27
N ASN A 336 -22.92 8.75 -1.63
CA ASN A 336 -23.02 7.30 -1.66
C ASN A 336 -22.03 6.59 -0.71
N ILE A 337 -21.15 7.33 -0.04
CA ILE A 337 -20.13 6.75 0.83
C ILE A 337 -20.78 5.94 1.97
N ASN A 338 -20.35 4.69 2.08
CA ASN A 338 -20.69 3.80 3.19
C ASN A 338 -19.53 3.64 4.16
N VAL A 339 -18.31 3.50 3.63
CA VAL A 339 -17.11 3.22 4.40
C VAL A 339 -15.94 4.00 3.80
N LEU A 340 -15.11 4.56 4.66
CA LEU A 340 -13.81 5.10 4.31
C LEU A 340 -12.72 4.12 4.78
N SER A 341 -11.70 3.91 3.98
CA SER A 341 -10.60 3.03 4.37
C SER A 341 -9.26 3.71 4.18
N TYR A 342 -8.33 3.39 5.06
CA TYR A 342 -6.96 3.89 4.95
C TYR A 342 -5.96 2.76 5.16
N GLY A 343 -4.79 2.96 4.59
CA GLY A 343 -3.68 2.03 4.74
C GLY A 343 -2.34 2.71 4.50
N GLY A 344 -1.29 1.93 4.70
CA GLY A 344 0.05 2.40 4.48
C GLY A 344 0.68 3.15 5.64
N ALA A 345 -0.08 3.95 6.39
CA ALA A 345 0.35 4.64 7.61
C ALA A 345 -0.84 4.82 8.57
N THR A 346 -0.54 5.18 9.82
CA THR A 346 -1.57 5.53 10.80
C THR A 346 -2.23 6.85 10.42
N LEU A 347 -3.57 6.89 10.46
CA LEU A 347 -4.35 8.11 10.23
C LEU A 347 -4.18 9.04 11.45
N PRO A 348 -3.77 10.33 11.28
CA PRO A 348 -3.73 11.29 12.38
C PRO A 348 -5.13 11.54 12.97
N GLY A 349 -5.19 11.75 14.29
CA GLY A 349 -6.47 11.93 15.00
C GLY A 349 -7.22 13.19 14.57
N ASP A 350 -6.53 14.30 14.37
CA ASP A 350 -7.08 15.56 13.89
C ASP A 350 -7.67 15.42 12.46
N LEU A 351 -7.02 14.65 11.60
CA LEU A 351 -7.52 14.36 10.26
C LEU A 351 -8.76 13.46 10.30
N TYR A 352 -8.77 12.47 11.21
CA TYR A 352 -9.97 11.66 11.47
C TYR A 352 -11.15 12.55 11.86
N GLU A 353 -10.96 13.46 12.83
CA GLU A 353 -12.00 14.38 13.32
C GLU A 353 -12.51 15.31 12.22
N ARG A 354 -11.63 15.87 11.37
CA ARG A 354 -12.01 16.72 10.23
C ARG A 354 -12.89 15.97 9.23
N MET A 355 -12.49 14.77 8.85
CA MET A 355 -13.27 13.94 7.92
C MET A 355 -14.61 13.50 8.53
N GLU A 356 -14.64 13.20 9.82
CA GLU A 356 -15.88 12.86 10.54
C GLU A 356 -16.84 14.05 10.58
N ALA A 357 -16.36 15.25 10.91
CA ALA A 357 -17.17 16.47 10.92
C ALA A 357 -17.78 16.77 9.54
N LEU A 358 -16.99 16.59 8.46
CA LEU A 358 -17.50 16.72 7.09
C LEU A 358 -18.55 15.67 6.77
N ALA A 359 -18.33 14.41 7.16
CA ALA A 359 -19.30 13.34 6.94
C ALA A 359 -20.64 13.63 7.65
N VAL A 360 -20.58 14.03 8.93
CA VAL A 360 -21.76 14.39 9.73
C VAL A 360 -22.50 15.57 9.10
N LYS A 361 -21.80 16.62 8.69
CA LYS A 361 -22.39 17.79 8.04
C LYS A 361 -23.19 17.43 6.78
N HIS A 362 -22.69 16.52 5.96
CA HIS A 362 -23.27 16.22 4.65
C HIS A 362 -24.20 15.01 4.62
N THR A 363 -24.13 14.11 5.61
CA THR A 363 -24.94 12.88 5.65
C THR A 363 -25.83 12.75 6.86
N GLY A 364 -25.58 13.49 7.93
CA GLY A 364 -26.20 13.32 9.23
C GLY A 364 -25.67 12.12 10.02
N TYR A 365 -24.63 11.41 9.51
CA TYR A 365 -24.03 10.24 10.11
C TYR A 365 -22.51 10.37 10.21
N ARG A 366 -21.92 9.71 11.20
CA ARG A 366 -20.50 9.38 11.20
C ARG A 366 -20.27 8.24 10.21
N ILE A 367 -19.27 8.34 9.36
CA ILE A 367 -18.92 7.27 8.41
C ILE A 367 -17.80 6.43 9.02
N PRO A 368 -17.93 5.09 9.12
CA PRO A 368 -16.87 4.25 9.65
C PRO A 368 -15.59 4.35 8.82
N PHE A 369 -14.48 4.58 9.51
CA PHE A 369 -13.14 4.36 8.96
C PHE A 369 -12.69 2.95 9.29
N VAL A 370 -12.37 2.17 8.26
CA VAL A 370 -11.84 0.83 8.39
C VAL A 370 -10.38 0.80 7.95
N THR A 371 -9.62 -0.08 8.54
CA THR A 371 -8.25 -0.32 8.14
C THR A 371 -7.94 -1.80 8.28
N GLY A 372 -6.90 -2.25 7.57
CA GLY A 372 -6.42 -3.62 7.66
C GLY A 372 -4.90 -3.66 7.80
N TRP A 373 -4.39 -4.76 8.30
CA TRP A 373 -2.98 -4.98 8.47
C TRP A 373 -2.55 -6.30 7.82
N GLY A 374 -1.33 -6.29 7.30
CA GLY A 374 -0.67 -7.39 6.64
C GLY A 374 0.43 -6.88 5.72
N SER A 375 0.90 -7.73 4.82
CA SER A 375 2.01 -7.42 3.90
C SER A 375 1.76 -7.98 2.51
N THR A 376 2.69 -7.77 1.59
CA THR A 376 2.65 -8.42 0.26
C THR A 376 2.63 -9.94 0.38
N GLU A 377 3.31 -10.45 1.39
CA GLU A 377 3.39 -11.89 1.71
C GLU A 377 2.08 -12.47 2.25
N THR A 378 1.07 -11.64 2.53
CA THR A 378 -0.26 -12.06 3.03
C THR A 378 -1.43 -11.67 2.11
N ALA A 379 -1.16 -11.17 0.90
CA ALA A 379 -2.04 -10.92 -0.25
C ALA A 379 -3.16 -9.85 -0.17
N PRO A 380 -3.17 -8.74 0.60
CA PRO A 380 -2.30 -8.31 1.69
C PRO A 380 -2.88 -8.50 3.09
N THR A 381 -4.23 -8.59 3.26
CA THR A 381 -4.91 -8.24 4.51
C THR A 381 -5.15 -9.46 5.38
N ALA A 382 -4.49 -9.54 6.52
CA ALA A 382 -4.63 -10.63 7.48
C ALA A 382 -5.59 -10.29 8.63
N THR A 383 -5.61 -9.02 9.05
CA THR A 383 -6.52 -8.51 10.08
C THR A 383 -7.23 -7.26 9.61
N SER A 384 -8.34 -6.91 10.24
CA SER A 384 -9.10 -5.71 9.90
C SER A 384 -9.83 -5.14 11.10
N VAL A 385 -9.97 -3.82 11.09
CA VAL A 385 -10.96 -3.11 11.91
C VAL A 385 -12.29 -3.16 11.15
N HIS A 386 -13.07 -4.20 11.37
CA HIS A 386 -14.38 -4.41 10.75
C HIS A 386 -15.51 -4.08 11.74
N TRP A 387 -15.45 -2.89 12.32
CA TRP A 387 -16.50 -2.31 13.18
C TRP A 387 -16.40 -0.80 13.18
N ALA A 388 -17.45 -0.15 13.61
CA ALA A 388 -17.44 1.30 13.84
C ALA A 388 -16.53 1.62 15.05
N SER A 389 -15.36 2.20 14.78
CA SER A 389 -14.35 2.54 15.80
C SER A 389 -14.07 4.03 15.82
N GLU A 390 -13.97 4.58 17.02
CA GLU A 390 -13.50 5.96 17.26
C GLU A 390 -11.96 6.02 17.43
N ARG A 391 -11.33 4.85 17.49
CA ARG A 391 -9.89 4.73 17.72
C ARG A 391 -9.15 4.53 16.41
N VAL A 392 -8.14 5.34 16.19
CA VAL A 392 -7.15 5.19 15.09
C VAL A 392 -5.95 4.35 15.55
N GLY A 393 -5.15 3.86 14.60
CA GLY A 393 -3.93 3.08 14.89
C GLY A 393 -4.18 1.60 15.22
N LEU A 394 -5.41 1.12 15.08
CA LEU A 394 -5.73 -0.29 15.22
C LEU A 394 -5.27 -1.08 13.99
N VAL A 395 -4.80 -2.30 14.21
CA VAL A 395 -4.65 -3.32 13.15
C VAL A 395 -5.85 -4.28 13.11
N GLY A 396 -6.72 -4.22 14.13
CA GLY A 396 -7.97 -4.95 14.18
C GLY A 396 -7.85 -6.38 14.69
N LEU A 397 -8.67 -7.25 14.14
CA LEU A 397 -8.79 -8.67 14.52
C LEU A 397 -8.55 -9.57 13.30
N PRO A 398 -8.06 -10.82 13.51
CA PRO A 398 -7.83 -11.74 12.41
C PRO A 398 -9.13 -12.06 11.65
N TYR A 399 -9.02 -12.09 10.33
CA TYR A 399 -10.10 -12.58 9.48
C TYR A 399 -10.39 -14.06 9.70
N PRO A 400 -11.59 -14.55 9.36
CA PRO A 400 -11.88 -15.98 9.31
C PRO A 400 -10.83 -16.73 8.47
N GLY A 401 -10.26 -17.82 9.04
CA GLY A 401 -9.19 -18.58 8.41
C GLY A 401 -7.76 -18.05 8.64
N VAL A 402 -7.60 -16.98 9.43
CA VAL A 402 -6.29 -16.48 9.87
C VAL A 402 -6.05 -16.82 11.33
N GLN A 403 -4.89 -17.40 11.64
CA GLN A 403 -4.35 -17.52 12.98
C GLN A 403 -3.29 -16.45 13.20
N LEU A 404 -3.49 -15.59 14.19
CA LEU A 404 -2.55 -14.56 14.60
C LEU A 404 -1.88 -14.97 15.90
N LYS A 405 -0.58 -15.28 15.85
CA LYS A 405 0.25 -15.63 17.00
C LYS A 405 1.00 -14.38 17.46
N MET A 406 0.81 -14.04 18.71
CA MET A 406 1.40 -12.89 19.39
C MET A 406 2.47 -13.39 20.36
N VAL A 407 3.74 -13.18 20.04
CA VAL A 407 4.89 -13.67 20.82
C VAL A 407 5.46 -12.54 21.66
N PRO A 408 5.61 -12.69 23.02
CA PRO A 408 6.17 -11.63 23.85
C PRO A 408 7.56 -11.18 23.39
N THR A 409 7.80 -9.87 23.33
CA THR A 409 9.10 -9.31 22.91
C THR A 409 10.04 -8.96 24.07
N GLY A 410 9.63 -9.24 25.32
CA GLY A 410 10.35 -8.84 26.53
C GLY A 410 9.97 -7.43 27.04
N ALA A 411 9.34 -6.59 26.23
CA ALA A 411 8.72 -5.34 26.69
C ALA A 411 7.28 -5.63 27.15
N ALA A 412 6.90 -5.10 28.32
CA ALA A 412 5.59 -5.38 28.92
C ALA A 412 4.43 -5.07 27.99
N GLY A 413 3.56 -6.04 27.75
CA GLY A 413 2.36 -5.92 26.92
C GLY A 413 2.63 -5.75 25.42
N ARG A 414 3.87 -5.95 24.95
CA ARG A 414 4.26 -5.86 23.53
C ARG A 414 4.58 -7.22 22.96
N TYR A 415 4.05 -7.51 21.79
CA TYR A 415 4.14 -8.80 21.12
C TYR A 415 4.64 -8.63 19.68
N GLU A 416 5.50 -9.56 19.23
CA GLU A 416 5.76 -9.80 17.81
C GLU A 416 4.56 -10.51 17.19
N LEU A 417 4.10 -10.01 16.04
CA LEU A 417 2.96 -10.57 15.33
C LEU A 417 3.42 -11.59 14.28
N ARG A 418 2.85 -12.80 14.32
CA ARG A 418 3.12 -13.87 13.36
C ARG A 418 1.81 -14.45 12.84
N LEU A 419 1.79 -14.93 11.61
CA LEU A 419 0.58 -15.33 10.90
C LEU A 419 0.66 -16.75 10.34
N LYS A 420 -0.48 -17.45 10.39
CA LYS A 420 -0.66 -18.71 9.66
C LYS A 420 -2.02 -18.71 8.98
N SER A 421 -2.05 -18.89 7.65
CA SER A 421 -3.27 -18.88 6.84
C SER A 421 -2.96 -19.30 5.41
N VAL A 422 -3.99 -19.63 4.64
CA VAL A 422 -3.92 -19.89 3.18
C VAL A 422 -3.50 -18.65 2.37
N ILE A 423 -3.60 -17.44 2.94
CA ILE A 423 -3.18 -16.20 2.29
C ILE A 423 -1.68 -15.91 2.43
N VAL A 424 -0.95 -16.71 3.22
CA VAL A 424 0.50 -16.53 3.37
C VAL A 424 1.22 -17.13 2.16
N THR A 425 2.15 -16.37 1.60
CA THR A 425 2.94 -16.78 0.44
C THR A 425 3.72 -18.09 0.70
N PRO A 426 3.88 -18.95 -0.30
CA PRO A 426 4.79 -20.09 -0.20
C PRO A 426 6.27 -19.66 -0.16
N GLY A 427 6.59 -18.41 -0.48
CA GLY A 427 7.93 -17.88 -0.37
C GLY A 427 8.30 -16.84 -1.44
N TYR A 428 9.60 -16.61 -1.55
CA TYR A 428 10.21 -15.72 -2.52
C TYR A 428 10.73 -16.52 -3.73
N TYR A 429 10.37 -16.09 -4.93
CA TYR A 429 10.74 -16.77 -6.17
C TYR A 429 12.26 -16.86 -6.33
N LYS A 430 12.79 -18.08 -6.53
CA LYS A 430 14.23 -18.41 -6.64
C LYS A 430 15.07 -17.98 -5.43
N GLN A 431 14.48 -17.79 -4.25
CA GLN A 431 15.21 -17.37 -3.03
C GLN A 431 14.87 -18.32 -1.85
N PRO A 432 15.30 -19.60 -1.89
CA PRO A 432 14.90 -20.60 -0.90
C PRO A 432 15.41 -20.29 0.52
N ASP A 433 16.63 -19.75 0.65
CA ASP A 433 17.21 -19.41 1.96
C ASP A 433 16.43 -18.29 2.66
N LEU A 434 16.02 -17.27 1.92
CA LEU A 434 15.16 -16.21 2.45
C LEU A 434 13.75 -16.74 2.78
N THR A 435 13.25 -17.66 1.97
CA THR A 435 11.96 -18.32 2.22
C THR A 435 11.99 -19.11 3.51
N ALA A 436 13.05 -19.90 3.77
CA ALA A 436 13.18 -20.67 4.99
C ALA A 436 13.21 -19.80 6.26
N GLN A 437 13.77 -18.60 6.17
CA GLN A 437 13.87 -17.65 7.29
C GLN A 437 12.54 -16.96 7.62
N MET A 438 11.54 -17.03 6.72
CA MET A 438 10.24 -16.35 6.92
C MET A 438 9.40 -16.98 8.01
N PHE A 439 9.56 -18.25 8.29
CA PHE A 439 8.67 -19.01 9.16
C PHE A 439 9.32 -19.34 10.50
N ASP A 440 8.50 -19.48 11.52
CA ASP A 440 8.93 -20.10 12.78
C ASP A 440 8.77 -21.62 12.73
N GLU A 441 9.14 -22.29 13.81
CA GLU A 441 9.13 -23.75 13.93
C GLU A 441 7.73 -24.37 13.84
N GLU A 442 6.68 -23.58 14.12
CA GLU A 442 5.27 -23.97 14.00
C GLU A 442 4.67 -23.61 12.62
N GLY A 443 5.47 -23.03 11.72
CA GLY A 443 5.07 -22.60 10.38
C GLY A 443 4.26 -21.29 10.35
N PHE A 444 4.40 -20.43 11.36
CA PHE A 444 3.86 -19.08 11.32
C PHE A 444 4.84 -18.13 10.62
N TYR A 445 4.31 -17.35 9.70
CA TYR A 445 5.06 -16.31 9.01
C TYR A 445 5.41 -15.16 9.97
N LYS A 446 6.69 -14.83 10.05
CA LYS A 446 7.27 -13.74 10.85
C LYS A 446 7.24 -12.45 10.04
N ILE A 447 6.19 -11.63 10.19
CA ILE A 447 6.05 -10.39 9.44
C ILE A 447 7.02 -9.30 9.91
N GLY A 448 7.52 -9.40 11.15
CA GLY A 448 8.47 -8.47 11.74
C GLY A 448 7.84 -7.21 12.34
N ASP A 449 6.53 -7.19 12.49
CA ASP A 449 5.78 -6.11 13.13
C ASP A 449 5.44 -6.45 14.58
N ALA A 450 5.25 -5.43 15.40
CA ALA A 450 4.80 -5.56 16.77
C ALA A 450 3.40 -4.98 16.97
N GLY A 451 2.73 -5.50 17.98
CA GLY A 451 1.43 -5.02 18.41
C GLY A 451 1.21 -5.21 19.91
N ARG A 452 0.19 -4.55 20.42
CA ARG A 452 -0.30 -4.72 21.78
C ARG A 452 -1.82 -4.76 21.80
N PHE A 453 -2.40 -5.42 22.77
CA PHE A 453 -3.85 -5.39 22.95
C PHE A 453 -4.33 -3.98 23.28
N VAL A 454 -5.53 -3.64 22.79
CA VAL A 454 -6.26 -2.46 23.28
C VAL A 454 -6.62 -2.64 24.75
N ASP A 455 -7.11 -3.83 25.09
CA ASP A 455 -7.42 -4.28 26.43
C ASP A 455 -6.86 -5.71 26.59
N PRO A 456 -5.89 -5.95 27.50
CA PRO A 456 -5.35 -7.29 27.75
C PRO A 456 -6.38 -8.31 28.23
N GLU A 457 -7.46 -7.86 28.88
CA GLU A 457 -8.51 -8.71 29.42
C GLU A 457 -9.61 -9.00 28.39
N ASP A 458 -9.79 -8.11 27.40
CA ASP A 458 -10.77 -8.26 26.32
C ASP A 458 -10.12 -8.12 24.95
N ALA A 459 -9.63 -9.23 24.41
CA ALA A 459 -9.00 -9.26 23.09
C ALA A 459 -9.93 -8.86 21.93
N SER A 460 -11.27 -8.88 22.13
CA SER A 460 -12.24 -8.44 21.11
C SER A 460 -12.19 -6.94 20.83
N GLN A 461 -11.53 -6.14 21.70
CA GLN A 461 -11.27 -4.73 21.46
C GLN A 461 -10.24 -4.49 20.36
N GLY A 462 -9.48 -5.54 19.97
CA GLY A 462 -8.50 -5.49 18.88
C GLY A 462 -7.08 -5.20 19.33
N ILE A 463 -6.23 -5.03 18.33
CA ILE A 463 -4.78 -4.85 18.50
C ILE A 463 -4.38 -3.49 17.96
N ILE A 464 -3.47 -2.81 18.65
CA ILE A 464 -2.81 -1.57 18.24
C ILE A 464 -1.48 -1.94 17.60
N PHE A 465 -1.14 -1.32 16.46
CA PHE A 465 0.18 -1.41 15.84
C PHE A 465 1.24 -0.72 16.71
N ASP A 466 2.38 -1.38 16.92
CA ASP A 466 3.45 -0.89 17.79
C ASP A 466 4.84 -0.97 17.15
N GLY A 467 4.92 -0.59 15.88
CA GLY A 467 6.17 -0.48 15.15
C GLY A 467 6.69 -1.81 14.59
N ARG A 468 7.93 -1.78 14.14
CA ARG A 468 8.64 -2.94 13.59
C ARG A 468 9.68 -3.44 14.58
N VAL A 469 9.65 -4.73 14.88
CA VAL A 469 10.60 -5.37 15.81
C VAL A 469 12.04 -5.23 15.31
N VAL A 470 12.24 -5.32 13.99
CA VAL A 470 13.58 -5.30 13.36
C VAL A 470 14.23 -3.90 13.31
N GLU A 471 13.46 -2.84 13.57
CA GLU A 471 13.98 -1.47 13.60
C GLU A 471 14.37 -1.01 15.00
N ASP A 472 13.92 -1.74 16.03
CA ASP A 472 14.18 -1.38 17.42
C ASP A 472 15.64 -1.67 17.80
N PHE A 473 16.20 -0.82 18.64
CA PHE A 473 17.58 -0.93 19.09
C PHE A 473 17.75 -0.60 20.57
N LYS A 474 18.95 -0.82 21.09
CA LYS A 474 19.32 -0.45 22.47
C LYS A 474 20.29 0.73 22.48
N LEU A 475 20.09 1.62 23.43
CA LEU A 475 21.09 2.62 23.81
C LEU A 475 22.24 1.95 24.59
N THR A 476 23.37 2.65 24.76
CA THR A 476 24.50 2.18 25.58
C THR A 476 24.10 1.88 27.04
N SER A 477 23.07 2.56 27.54
CA SER A 477 22.46 2.29 28.85
C SER A 477 21.72 0.96 28.93
N GLY A 478 21.56 0.22 27.82
CA GLY A 478 20.71 -0.96 27.71
C GLY A 478 19.22 -0.65 27.53
N THR A 479 18.83 0.63 27.54
CA THR A 479 17.45 1.05 27.35
C THR A 479 16.99 0.76 25.92
N PHE A 480 15.84 0.10 25.78
CA PHE A 480 15.27 -0.26 24.48
C PHE A 480 14.52 0.93 23.87
N VAL A 481 14.80 1.23 22.60
CA VAL A 481 14.14 2.28 21.82
C VAL A 481 13.18 1.66 20.84
N LEU A 482 11.90 1.98 20.96
CA LEU A 482 10.85 1.57 20.04
C LEU A 482 10.78 2.58 18.89
N VAL A 483 11.48 2.29 17.81
CA VAL A 483 11.71 3.23 16.70
C VAL A 483 10.41 3.72 16.09
N GLY A 484 9.48 2.81 15.79
CA GLY A 484 8.21 3.16 15.15
C GLY A 484 7.36 4.12 15.98
N THR A 485 7.22 3.86 17.29
CA THR A 485 6.46 4.70 18.21
C THR A 485 7.12 6.06 18.36
N LEU A 486 8.44 6.09 18.60
CA LEU A 486 9.16 7.35 18.79
C LEU A 486 9.13 8.21 17.52
N ARG A 487 9.34 7.61 16.35
CA ARG A 487 9.31 8.32 15.06
C ARG A 487 7.97 9.00 14.81
N THR A 488 6.86 8.28 14.96
CA THR A 488 5.52 8.84 14.75
C THR A 488 5.18 9.95 15.75
N THR A 489 5.53 9.75 17.02
CA THR A 489 5.32 10.76 18.06
C THR A 489 6.16 12.01 17.81
N ALA A 490 7.42 11.85 17.41
CA ALA A 490 8.32 12.97 17.14
C ALA A 490 7.89 13.77 15.89
N ILE A 491 7.45 13.09 14.82
CA ILE A 491 6.92 13.76 13.62
C ILE A 491 5.67 14.58 13.97
N ALA A 492 4.75 14.00 14.74
CA ALA A 492 3.54 14.71 15.18
C ALA A 492 3.88 15.92 16.05
N ALA A 493 4.79 15.77 17.01
CA ALA A 493 5.24 16.85 17.89
C ALA A 493 5.96 17.97 17.13
N ALA A 494 6.71 17.64 16.09
CA ALA A 494 7.47 18.59 15.27
C ALA A 494 6.66 19.14 14.08
N SER A 495 5.36 18.83 13.99
CA SER A 495 4.48 19.37 12.94
C SER A 495 4.39 20.90 13.06
N PRO A 496 4.38 21.65 11.93
CA PRO A 496 4.37 21.17 10.55
C PRO A 496 5.77 21.06 9.91
N VAL A 497 6.87 21.17 10.70
CA VAL A 497 8.24 21.26 10.19
C VAL A 497 8.74 19.95 9.60
N LEU A 498 8.47 18.81 10.26
CA LEU A 498 8.90 17.49 9.78
C LEU A 498 7.83 16.84 8.89
N GLN A 499 8.26 16.41 7.72
CA GLN A 499 7.49 15.50 6.87
C GLN A 499 7.73 14.04 7.27
N ASP A 500 8.98 13.69 7.60
CA ASP A 500 9.40 12.38 8.06
C ASP A 500 10.74 12.45 8.82
N ALA A 501 11.16 11.35 9.45
CA ALA A 501 12.43 11.28 10.17
C ALA A 501 12.97 9.85 10.24
N VAL A 502 14.28 9.71 10.47
CA VAL A 502 14.90 8.47 10.94
C VAL A 502 15.44 8.65 12.35
N VAL A 503 15.25 7.61 13.17
CA VAL A 503 15.64 7.60 14.57
C VAL A 503 17.08 7.07 14.68
N CYS A 504 17.96 7.88 15.25
CA CYS A 504 19.36 7.55 15.52
C CYS A 504 19.55 7.25 17.00
N GLY A 505 20.45 6.33 17.34
CA GLY A 505 20.74 6.06 18.76
C GLY A 505 21.29 4.67 19.04
N GLN A 506 21.33 3.78 18.07
CA GLN A 506 21.90 2.45 18.26
C GLN A 506 23.35 2.59 18.78
N ASP A 507 23.61 1.97 19.93
CA ASP A 507 24.91 1.99 20.61
C ASP A 507 25.40 3.43 20.96
N ARG A 508 24.47 4.38 21.18
CA ARG A 508 24.72 5.75 21.60
C ARG A 508 24.06 6.02 22.96
N GLU A 509 24.44 7.12 23.61
CA GLU A 509 23.92 7.48 24.95
C GLU A 509 22.48 8.01 24.92
N TYR A 510 22.04 8.58 23.80
CA TYR A 510 20.74 9.22 23.65
C TYR A 510 20.19 9.08 22.23
N VAL A 511 18.91 9.36 22.10
CA VAL A 511 18.22 9.37 20.80
C VAL A 511 18.38 10.72 20.12
N GLY A 512 18.71 10.69 18.82
CA GLY A 512 18.66 11.82 17.91
C GLY A 512 17.82 11.53 16.68
N LEU A 513 17.49 12.54 15.89
CA LEU A 513 16.74 12.43 14.64
C LEU A 513 17.50 13.05 13.46
N LEU A 514 17.51 12.35 12.33
CA LEU A 514 17.69 13.00 11.04
C LEU A 514 16.31 13.28 10.45
N GLY A 515 15.96 14.56 10.30
CA GLY A 515 14.62 14.99 9.89
C GLY A 515 14.54 15.34 8.42
N PHE A 516 13.55 14.81 7.71
CA PHE A 516 13.16 15.26 6.38
C PHE A 516 12.16 16.40 6.52
N PRO A 517 12.51 17.65 6.10
CA PRO A 517 11.67 18.79 6.31
C PRO A 517 10.49 18.83 5.35
N ASN A 518 9.35 19.33 5.83
CA ASN A 518 8.27 19.82 4.96
C ASN A 518 8.63 21.23 4.47
N VAL A 519 9.29 21.30 3.35
CA VAL A 519 9.83 22.57 2.81
C VAL A 519 8.73 23.62 2.60
N ALA A 520 7.55 23.21 2.13
CA ALA A 520 6.43 24.13 1.91
C ALA A 520 5.95 24.75 3.22
N ALA A 521 5.79 23.94 4.27
CA ALA A 521 5.40 24.42 5.58
C ALA A 521 6.50 25.27 6.25
N CYS A 522 7.78 24.90 6.09
CA CYS A 522 8.89 25.71 6.56
C CYS A 522 8.90 27.11 5.88
N ARG A 523 8.60 27.21 4.58
CA ARG A 523 8.47 28.49 3.88
C ARG A 523 7.32 29.34 4.43
N GLN A 524 6.19 28.74 4.76
CA GLN A 524 5.06 29.43 5.38
C GLN A 524 5.42 29.96 6.78
N LEU A 525 6.12 29.16 7.59
CA LEU A 525 6.59 29.57 8.92
C LEU A 525 7.60 30.72 8.86
N ALA A 526 8.45 30.75 7.84
CA ALA A 526 9.42 31.82 7.64
C ALA A 526 8.78 33.17 7.20
N GLY A 527 7.50 33.16 6.79
CA GLY A 527 6.76 34.37 6.45
C GLY A 527 7.23 35.07 5.19
N ASP A 528 7.11 36.40 5.16
CA ASP A 528 7.50 37.23 4.01
C ASP A 528 9.00 37.10 3.72
N GLY A 529 9.33 36.63 2.51
CA GLY A 529 10.71 36.32 2.11
C GLY A 529 11.08 34.83 2.21
N GLY A 530 10.36 34.00 2.97
CA GLY A 530 10.62 32.56 3.12
C GLY A 530 10.59 31.78 1.80
N ALA A 531 9.81 32.25 0.81
CA ALA A 531 9.72 31.64 -0.50
C ALA A 531 11.05 31.69 -1.29
N GLN A 532 11.90 32.68 -1.03
CA GLN A 532 13.13 32.96 -1.78
C GLN A 532 14.40 32.46 -1.05
N LEU A 533 14.30 32.07 0.21
CA LEU A 533 15.46 31.60 0.99
C LEU A 533 16.04 30.32 0.39
N PRO A 534 17.38 30.22 0.26
CA PRO A 534 18.06 28.95 0.03
C PRO A 534 17.66 27.93 1.10
N LEU A 535 17.58 26.65 0.73
CA LEU A 535 17.05 25.63 1.62
C LEU A 535 17.81 25.54 2.96
N ALA A 536 19.13 25.64 2.95
CA ALA A 536 19.93 25.61 4.16
C ALA A 536 19.60 26.78 5.13
N GLU A 537 19.42 27.99 4.59
CA GLU A 537 19.03 29.17 5.37
C GLU A 537 17.59 29.05 5.89
N LEU A 538 16.68 28.53 5.06
CA LEU A 538 15.30 28.26 5.46
C LEU A 538 15.23 27.31 6.66
N LEU A 539 16.02 26.23 6.62
CA LEU A 539 16.03 25.24 7.71
C LEU A 539 16.71 25.76 8.99
N ALA A 540 17.56 26.79 8.88
CA ALA A 540 18.15 27.49 10.02
C ALA A 540 17.30 28.68 10.50
N HIS A 541 16.20 29.00 9.81
CA HIS A 541 15.35 30.15 10.13
C HIS A 541 14.78 30.04 11.56
N PRO A 542 14.83 31.13 12.38
CA PRO A 542 14.41 31.07 13.79
C PRO A 542 12.98 30.53 14.02
N ALA A 543 12.03 30.86 13.14
CA ALA A 543 10.65 30.38 13.25
C ALA A 543 10.56 28.85 13.01
N VAL A 544 11.33 28.32 12.07
CA VAL A 544 11.37 26.87 11.77
C VAL A 544 12.00 26.11 12.93
N VAL A 545 13.20 26.57 13.36
CA VAL A 545 13.93 25.96 14.48
C VAL A 545 13.15 26.09 15.80
N GLY A 546 12.52 27.24 16.04
CA GLY A 546 11.70 27.49 17.23
C GLY A 546 10.49 26.56 17.33
N THR A 547 9.74 26.41 16.23
CA THR A 547 8.59 25.51 16.16
C THR A 547 8.99 24.06 16.41
N LEU A 548 10.07 23.59 15.77
CA LEU A 548 10.61 22.25 15.96
C LEU A 548 11.02 22.00 17.41
N LYS A 549 11.81 22.92 18.00
CA LYS A 549 12.27 22.82 19.39
C LYS A 549 11.11 22.78 20.38
N GLN A 550 10.15 23.69 20.23
CA GLN A 550 9.01 23.78 21.13
C GLN A 550 8.17 22.50 21.13
N GLY A 551 7.88 21.95 19.95
CA GLY A 551 7.10 20.73 19.82
C GLY A 551 7.81 19.53 20.44
N LEU A 552 9.10 19.32 20.11
CA LEU A 552 9.88 18.21 20.65
C LEU A 552 10.19 18.36 22.15
N ALA A 553 10.42 19.56 22.65
CA ALA A 553 10.60 19.80 24.09
C ALA A 553 9.33 19.45 24.88
N LYS A 554 8.14 19.82 24.36
CA LYS A 554 6.86 19.39 24.95
C LYS A 554 6.73 17.86 24.97
N MET A 555 7.01 17.20 23.85
CA MET A 555 7.03 15.74 23.79
C MET A 555 7.99 15.12 24.81
N ASN A 556 9.21 15.66 24.93
CA ASN A 556 10.21 15.21 25.88
C ASN A 556 9.75 15.35 27.35
N ALA A 557 9.02 16.42 27.67
CA ALA A 557 8.47 16.65 29.00
C ALA A 557 7.34 15.67 29.37
N GLU A 558 6.55 15.28 28.37
CA GLU A 558 5.46 14.30 28.52
C GLU A 558 5.99 12.84 28.49
N GLY A 559 7.14 12.61 27.85
CA GLY A 559 7.75 11.29 27.65
C GLY A 559 8.34 10.68 28.91
N ARG A 560 8.00 9.41 29.18
CA ARG A 560 8.53 8.64 30.32
C ARG A 560 9.76 7.85 29.87
N GLY A 561 10.96 8.29 30.24
CA GLY A 561 12.22 7.58 30.05
C GLY A 561 13.10 8.09 28.89
N SER A 562 14.39 7.72 28.92
CA SER A 562 15.42 8.19 27.96
C SER A 562 15.17 7.71 26.51
N SER A 563 14.48 6.60 26.32
CA SER A 563 14.14 6.04 25.00
C SER A 563 13.08 6.84 24.23
N MET A 564 12.34 7.70 24.92
CA MET A 564 11.29 8.56 24.34
C MET A 564 11.71 10.02 24.21
N ARG A 565 12.95 10.37 24.60
CA ARG A 565 13.45 11.74 24.57
C ARG A 565 14.42 11.94 23.43
N VAL A 566 14.09 12.86 22.55
CA VAL A 566 14.95 13.28 21.43
C VAL A 566 15.84 14.43 21.93
N LYS A 567 17.16 14.22 21.97
CA LYS A 567 18.12 15.26 22.40
C LYS A 567 18.61 16.16 21.29
N ARG A 568 18.74 15.63 20.08
CA ARG A 568 19.29 16.37 18.94
C ARG A 568 18.53 16.05 17.65
N VAL A 569 18.41 17.06 16.79
CA VAL A 569 17.83 16.92 15.45
C VAL A 569 18.77 17.57 14.44
N LEU A 570 18.95 16.94 13.29
CA LEU A 570 19.59 17.51 12.12
C LEU A 570 18.58 17.48 10.96
N LEU A 571 18.17 18.66 10.47
CA LEU A 571 17.31 18.77 9.30
C LEU A 571 18.13 18.56 8.03
N MET A 572 17.69 17.63 7.19
CA MET A 572 18.40 17.25 5.99
C MET A 572 18.00 18.15 4.80
N THR A 573 18.98 18.60 4.05
CA THR A 573 18.76 19.42 2.85
C THR A 573 18.51 18.60 1.60
N GLU A 574 18.99 17.33 1.58
CA GLU A 574 18.76 16.43 0.47
C GLU A 574 17.53 15.56 0.71
N PRO A 575 16.60 15.48 -0.26
CA PRO A 575 15.46 14.57 -0.16
C PRO A 575 15.93 13.10 -0.15
N PRO A 576 15.04 12.17 0.28
CA PRO A 576 15.36 10.75 0.23
C PRO A 576 15.45 10.26 -1.21
N GLN A 577 16.45 9.43 -1.52
CA GLN A 577 16.74 8.96 -2.86
C GLN A 577 16.17 7.56 -3.11
N VAL A 578 15.49 7.38 -4.25
CA VAL A 578 14.91 6.09 -4.68
C VAL A 578 16.00 5.08 -5.02
N ASP A 579 16.99 5.48 -5.83
CA ASP A 579 18.11 4.61 -6.20
C ASP A 579 19.04 4.33 -5.01
N GLY A 580 19.15 5.30 -4.08
CA GLY A 580 19.79 5.13 -2.78
C GLY A 580 19.03 4.30 -1.76
N GLN A 581 17.86 3.78 -2.10
CA GLN A 581 17.00 2.94 -1.27
C GLN A 581 16.51 3.62 0.04
N GLU A 582 16.67 4.93 0.17
CA GLU A 582 16.25 5.68 1.35
C GLU A 582 14.74 5.82 1.45
N ILE A 583 14.07 5.76 0.31
CA ILE A 583 12.61 5.78 0.21
C ILE A 583 12.15 4.61 -0.64
N THR A 584 11.10 3.95 -0.19
CA THR A 584 10.47 2.87 -0.93
C THR A 584 9.63 3.43 -2.08
N ASP A 585 9.25 2.58 -3.03
CA ASP A 585 8.30 2.90 -4.10
C ASP A 585 6.90 3.30 -3.59
N LYS A 586 6.62 3.04 -2.31
CA LYS A 586 5.41 3.43 -1.58
C LYS A 586 5.52 4.80 -0.90
N GLY A 587 6.67 5.45 -1.00
CA GLY A 587 6.94 6.71 -0.33
C GLY A 587 7.34 6.61 1.15
N TYR A 588 7.65 5.40 1.66
CA TYR A 588 8.10 5.24 3.06
C TYR A 588 9.62 5.31 3.16
N ILE A 589 10.07 6.01 4.20
CA ILE A 589 11.49 6.06 4.52
C ILE A 589 11.96 4.70 5.03
N ASN A 590 13.04 4.21 4.43
CA ASN A 590 13.76 3.05 4.88
C ASN A 590 14.76 3.46 5.96
N GLN A 591 14.39 3.27 7.20
CA GLN A 591 15.16 3.62 8.40
C GLN A 591 16.62 3.15 8.29
N ARG A 592 16.82 1.87 7.99
CA ARG A 592 18.15 1.26 7.93
C ARG A 592 18.99 1.81 6.79
N ALA A 593 18.46 1.79 5.57
CA ALA A 593 19.19 2.27 4.39
C ALA A 593 19.57 3.75 4.50
N THR A 594 18.67 4.57 5.08
CA THR A 594 18.96 5.99 5.31
C THR A 594 20.08 6.17 6.33
N LEU A 595 20.09 5.43 7.44
CA LEU A 595 21.15 5.51 8.44
C LEU A 595 22.51 5.06 7.89
N GLU A 596 22.54 3.97 7.12
CA GLU A 596 23.75 3.46 6.48
C GLU A 596 24.32 4.46 5.46
N ARG A 597 23.48 4.99 4.58
CA ARG A 597 23.87 5.93 3.53
C ARG A 597 24.29 7.29 4.10
N ARG A 598 23.58 7.79 5.10
CA ARG A 598 23.81 9.10 5.71
C ARG A 598 24.62 9.02 7.00
N LYS A 599 25.47 8.01 7.13
CA LYS A 599 26.31 7.81 8.31
C LYS A 599 27.09 9.08 8.70
N VAL A 600 27.60 9.84 7.73
CA VAL A 600 28.29 11.11 7.98
C VAL A 600 27.39 12.12 8.69
N LEU A 601 26.09 12.20 8.32
CA LEU A 601 25.12 13.06 8.99
C LEU A 601 24.77 12.53 10.40
N VAL A 602 24.71 11.23 10.58
CA VAL A 602 24.55 10.60 11.90
C VAL A 602 25.72 10.97 12.80
N ASP A 603 26.95 10.83 12.32
CA ASP A 603 28.14 11.18 13.10
C ASP A 603 28.19 12.69 13.42
N LYS A 604 27.80 13.57 12.47
CA LYS A 604 27.65 15.01 12.70
C LYS A 604 26.58 15.31 13.78
N LEU A 605 25.44 14.62 13.75
CA LEU A 605 24.37 14.77 14.75
C LEU A 605 24.90 14.54 16.18
N TYR A 606 25.73 13.53 16.38
CA TYR A 606 26.31 13.21 17.70
C TYR A 606 27.52 14.08 18.06
N ALA A 607 28.32 14.50 17.09
CA ALA A 607 29.41 15.44 17.32
C ALA A 607 28.92 16.83 17.72
N GLY A 608 27.73 17.21 17.25
CA GLY A 608 27.21 18.57 17.46
C GLY A 608 27.79 19.59 16.48
N GLY A 609 27.50 20.86 16.69
CA GLY A 609 27.98 21.97 15.86
C GLY A 609 26.93 22.52 14.91
N GLU A 610 27.39 23.18 13.84
CA GLU A 610 26.54 23.95 12.93
C GLU A 610 25.43 23.07 12.29
N GLY A 611 24.19 23.55 12.37
CA GLY A 611 23.01 22.88 11.82
C GLY A 611 22.41 21.79 12.73
N VAL A 612 23.08 21.41 13.83
CA VAL A 612 22.52 20.48 14.82
C VAL A 612 21.68 21.27 15.82
N ILE A 613 20.41 20.88 15.92
CA ILE A 613 19.43 21.51 16.79
C ILE A 613 19.36 20.72 18.10
N GLU A 614 19.72 21.34 19.22
CA GLU A 614 19.57 20.74 20.55
C GLU A 614 18.15 20.97 21.06
N VAL A 615 17.54 19.89 21.57
CA VAL A 615 16.21 19.87 22.16
C VAL A 615 16.36 19.71 23.67
N ALA A 616 15.66 20.52 24.45
CA ALA A 616 15.70 20.52 25.90
C ALA A 616 15.04 19.28 26.54
#